data_b999d3eb5fad7a7b444dcbdb9f008f48
#
_entry.id   b999d3eb5fad7a7b444dcbdb9f008f48
#
_cell.length_a   1.000
_cell.length_b   1.000
_cell.length_c   1.000
_cell.angle_alpha   90.00
_cell.angle_beta   90.00
_cell.angle_gamma   90.00
#
_symmetry.space_group_name_H-M   'P 1'
#
loop_
_entity.id
_entity.type
_entity.pdbx_description
1 polymer ?
#
loop_
_entity_poly.entity_id
_entity_poly.type
_entity_poly.pdbx_seq_one_letter_code
_entity_poly.pdbx_strand_id
1 'polypeptide(L)'
;MEDLHKVLKKEKYRKVKFKITKTQHLLIKAKINGVSGNFILDTGASNTCIGFESIGYFELSAKKSKTKASGAGATGMETQISSHNHLQLGSWKNTDFNLVIFDLSHVNEALKSYKAKAVHGIIGADVLLEGKAIIDYYNHYVYLQ
;
A
#
# COMPACT_ATOMS: atom_id res chain seq x y z
N MET A 1 8.85 30.35 -1.64
CA MET A 1 8.49 29.20 -0.81
C MET A 1 9.66 28.26 -0.73
N GLU A 2 9.98 27.76 0.46
CA GLU A 2 11.04 26.78 0.62
C GLU A 2 10.67 25.48 -0.10
N ASP A 3 11.71 24.76 -0.58
CA ASP A 3 11.54 23.44 -1.15
C ASP A 3 11.09 22.46 -0.04
N LEU A 4 9.90 21.90 -0.19
CA LEU A 4 9.31 20.97 0.77
C LEU A 4 10.25 19.80 1.08
N HIS A 5 10.92 19.26 0.07
CA HIS A 5 11.86 18.15 0.26
C HIS A 5 13.00 18.52 1.21
N LYS A 6 13.57 19.73 1.06
CA LYS A 6 14.64 20.18 1.94
C LYS A 6 14.19 20.30 3.38
N VAL A 7 13.00 20.86 3.61
CA VAL A 7 12.43 20.98 4.95
C VAL A 7 12.21 19.62 5.58
N LEU A 8 11.58 18.71 4.86
CA LEU A 8 11.24 17.38 5.37
C LEU A 8 12.46 16.49 5.55
N LYS A 9 13.48 16.65 4.71
CA LYS A 9 14.74 15.93 4.86
C LYS A 9 15.42 16.25 6.19
N LYS A 10 15.38 17.51 6.62
CA LYS A 10 15.91 17.92 7.93
C LYS A 10 15.19 17.22 9.07
N GLU A 11 13.90 16.95 8.91
CA GLU A 11 13.08 16.22 9.86
C GLU A 11 13.18 14.68 9.69
N LYS A 12 14.15 14.23 8.89
CA LYS A 12 14.43 12.80 8.64
C LYS A 12 13.31 12.06 7.92
N TYR A 13 12.52 12.76 7.14
CA TYR A 13 11.56 12.13 6.24
C TYR A 13 12.24 11.50 5.05
N ARG A 14 11.70 10.39 4.61
CA ARG A 14 12.13 9.66 3.41
C ARG A 14 11.14 9.88 2.29
N LYS A 15 11.64 10.16 1.12
CA LYS A 15 10.85 10.49 -0.05
C LYS A 15 10.61 9.24 -0.88
N VAL A 16 9.35 8.91 -1.13
CA VAL A 16 8.96 7.76 -1.95
C VAL A 16 8.10 8.24 -3.11
N LYS A 17 8.53 7.94 -4.32
CA LYS A 17 7.83 8.39 -5.52
C LYS A 17 6.60 7.54 -5.80
N PHE A 18 5.52 8.18 -6.29
CA PHE A 18 4.37 7.47 -6.83
C PHE A 18 4.02 8.01 -8.21
N LYS A 19 3.19 7.28 -8.93
CA LYS A 19 2.63 7.72 -10.22
C LYS A 19 1.13 7.86 -10.08
N ILE A 20 0.56 8.83 -10.80
CA ILE A 20 -0.89 8.96 -10.89
C ILE A 20 -1.34 8.26 -12.17
N THR A 21 -2.22 7.27 -12.04
CA THR A 21 -2.72 6.49 -13.18
C THR A 21 -3.82 7.24 -13.91
N LYS A 22 -4.23 6.73 -15.07
CA LYS A 22 -5.38 7.28 -15.82
C LYS A 22 -6.68 7.23 -15.03
N THR A 23 -6.78 6.32 -14.06
CA THR A 23 -7.93 6.19 -13.16
C THR A 23 -7.81 7.07 -11.92
N GLN A 24 -6.82 7.97 -11.87
CA GLN A 24 -6.54 8.88 -10.76
C GLN A 24 -6.13 8.16 -9.47
N HIS A 25 -5.61 6.95 -9.57
CA HIS A 25 -5.04 6.23 -8.43
C HIS A 25 -3.57 6.55 -8.28
N LEU A 26 -3.09 6.54 -7.04
CA LEU A 26 -1.66 6.70 -6.75
C LEU A 26 -1.02 5.30 -6.76
N LEU A 27 -0.19 5.05 -7.76
CA LEU A 27 0.52 3.78 -7.91
C LEU A 27 1.90 3.89 -7.29
N ILE A 28 2.18 3.06 -6.31
CA ILE A 28 3.44 3.08 -5.55
C ILE A 28 4.07 1.69 -5.54
N LYS A 29 5.38 1.65 -5.55
CA LYS A 29 6.11 0.39 -5.38
C LYS A 29 6.44 0.16 -3.92
N ALA A 30 6.29 -1.09 -3.48
CA ALA A 30 6.71 -1.52 -2.15
C ALA A 30 7.31 -2.91 -2.25
N LYS A 31 8.14 -3.23 -1.27
CA LYS A 31 8.67 -4.59 -1.13
C LYS A 31 8.06 -5.23 0.10
N ILE A 32 7.64 -6.47 -0.05
CA ILE A 32 7.19 -7.30 1.06
C ILE A 32 8.08 -8.54 1.07
N ASN A 33 8.74 -8.76 2.19
CA ASN A 33 9.69 -9.86 2.37
C ASN A 33 10.76 -9.88 1.27
N GLY A 34 11.21 -8.70 0.85
CA GLY A 34 12.22 -8.55 -0.19
C GLY A 34 11.72 -8.63 -1.62
N VAL A 35 10.42 -8.89 -1.83
CA VAL A 35 9.83 -9.02 -3.17
C VAL A 35 9.11 -7.74 -3.55
N SER A 36 9.46 -7.16 -4.69
CA SER A 36 8.86 -5.92 -5.17
C SER A 36 7.48 -6.15 -5.76
N GLY A 37 6.55 -5.26 -5.43
CA GLY A 37 5.19 -5.30 -5.96
C GLY A 37 4.65 -3.91 -6.27
N ASN A 38 3.50 -3.88 -6.94
CA ASN A 38 2.78 -2.68 -7.28
C ASN A 38 1.56 -2.53 -6.37
N PHE A 39 1.38 -1.34 -5.83
CA PHE A 39 0.34 -1.06 -4.85
C PHE A 39 -0.38 0.22 -5.17
N ILE A 40 -1.65 0.31 -4.79
CA ILE A 40 -2.36 1.58 -4.74
C ILE A 40 -2.15 2.18 -3.35
N LEU A 41 -1.77 3.45 -3.30
CA LEU A 41 -1.73 4.21 -2.07
C LEU A 41 -3.13 4.78 -1.83
N ASP A 42 -3.82 4.28 -0.81
CA ASP A 42 -5.23 4.61 -0.57
C ASP A 42 -5.44 5.08 0.87
N THR A 43 -5.65 6.39 1.02
CA THR A 43 -5.88 7.00 2.33
C THR A 43 -7.20 6.55 2.97
N GLY A 44 -8.13 6.03 2.17
CA GLY A 44 -9.42 5.53 2.65
C GLY A 44 -9.40 4.07 3.12
N ALA A 45 -8.31 3.34 2.84
CA ALA A 45 -8.17 1.96 3.33
C ALA A 45 -7.57 1.99 4.73
N SER A 46 -8.23 1.36 5.69
CA SER A 46 -7.75 1.33 7.09
C SER A 46 -6.49 0.50 7.23
N ASN A 47 -6.39 -0.59 6.49
CA ASN A 47 -5.30 -1.54 6.58
C ASN A 47 -4.63 -1.75 5.23
N THR A 48 -3.32 -1.91 5.24
CA THR A 48 -2.57 -2.36 4.08
C THR A 48 -2.96 -3.81 3.80
N CYS A 49 -3.24 -4.10 2.54
CA CYS A 49 -3.77 -5.41 2.17
C CYS A 49 -3.14 -5.95 0.90
N ILE A 50 -3.20 -7.26 0.78
CA ILE A 50 -2.68 -8.03 -0.34
C ILE A 50 -3.83 -8.87 -0.89
N GLY A 51 -3.91 -9.01 -2.21
CA GLY A 51 -4.86 -9.93 -2.85
C GLY A 51 -4.49 -11.38 -2.60
N PHE A 52 -5.49 -12.26 -2.53
CA PHE A 52 -5.25 -13.70 -2.34
C PHE A 52 -4.28 -14.29 -3.37
N GLU A 53 -4.34 -13.79 -4.59
CA GLU A 53 -3.49 -14.27 -5.68
C GLU A 53 -2.00 -13.99 -5.45
N SER A 54 -1.68 -13.07 -4.56
CA SER A 54 -0.29 -12.65 -4.30
C SER A 54 0.33 -13.28 -3.05
N ILE A 55 -0.39 -14.15 -2.37
CA ILE A 55 0.13 -14.86 -1.17
C ILE A 55 1.42 -15.59 -1.50
N GLY A 56 1.41 -16.38 -2.57
CA GLY A 56 2.61 -17.13 -2.99
C GLY A 56 3.71 -16.22 -3.50
N TYR A 57 3.36 -15.15 -4.20
CA TYR A 57 4.33 -14.22 -4.78
C TYR A 57 5.19 -13.56 -3.69
N PHE A 58 4.59 -13.18 -2.56
CA PHE A 58 5.29 -12.54 -1.44
C PHE A 58 5.70 -13.54 -0.36
N GLU A 59 5.49 -14.82 -0.57
CA GLU A 59 5.82 -15.89 0.40
C GLU A 59 5.18 -15.65 1.77
N LEU A 60 3.88 -15.32 1.76
CA LEU A 60 3.16 -15.01 2.99
C LEU A 60 2.66 -16.28 3.70
N SER A 61 2.72 -16.25 5.02
CA SER A 61 2.00 -17.18 5.89
C SER A 61 0.67 -16.54 6.27
N ALA A 62 -0.43 -17.13 5.84
CA ALA A 62 -1.75 -16.53 6.02
C ALA A 62 -2.62 -17.40 6.92
N LYS A 63 -3.38 -16.73 7.81
CA LYS A 63 -4.35 -17.37 8.71
C LYS A 63 -5.72 -16.71 8.53
N LYS A 64 -6.79 -17.47 8.72
CA LYS A 64 -8.13 -16.92 8.71
C LYS A 64 -8.26 -15.82 9.77
N SER A 65 -8.88 -14.71 9.39
CA SER A 65 -9.21 -13.64 10.31
C SER A 65 -10.66 -13.74 10.73
N LYS A 66 -10.93 -13.37 11.99
CA LYS A 66 -12.31 -13.22 12.50
C LYS A 66 -12.93 -11.90 12.06
N THR A 67 -12.10 -10.95 11.60
CA THR A 67 -12.55 -9.64 11.14
C THR A 67 -12.86 -9.70 9.65
N LYS A 68 -13.97 -9.08 9.26
CA LYS A 68 -14.30 -8.92 7.85
C LYS A 68 -13.87 -7.55 7.38
N ALA A 69 -13.29 -7.47 6.18
CA ALA A 69 -12.91 -6.21 5.60
C ALA A 69 -14.10 -5.50 4.97
N SER A 70 -14.08 -4.17 5.03
CA SER A 70 -14.96 -3.31 4.24
C SER A 70 -14.08 -2.32 3.49
N GLY A 71 -14.59 -1.80 2.38
CA GLY A 71 -13.85 -0.91 1.51
C GLY A 71 -13.71 -1.51 0.11
N ALA A 72 -13.03 -0.81 -0.80
CA ALA A 72 -12.88 -1.23 -2.20
C ALA A 72 -14.21 -1.62 -2.87
N GLY A 73 -15.32 -1.00 -2.45
CA GLY A 73 -16.67 -1.26 -2.99
C GLY A 73 -17.39 -2.47 -2.42
N ALA A 74 -16.82 -3.13 -1.39
CA ALA A 74 -17.41 -4.33 -0.80
C ALA A 74 -17.42 -4.25 0.72
N THR A 75 -18.39 -4.92 1.35
CA THR A 75 -18.51 -5.02 2.81
C THR A 75 -18.70 -6.49 3.20
N GLY A 76 -18.26 -6.84 4.41
CA GLY A 76 -18.45 -8.18 4.95
C GLY A 76 -17.63 -9.26 4.27
N MET A 77 -16.60 -8.91 3.54
CA MET A 77 -15.71 -9.87 2.87
C MET A 77 -14.86 -10.61 3.89
N GLU A 78 -14.69 -11.90 3.68
CA GLU A 78 -13.77 -12.69 4.48
C GLU A 78 -12.33 -12.28 4.21
N THR A 79 -11.54 -12.27 5.27
CA THR A 79 -10.13 -11.89 5.21
C THR A 79 -9.25 -12.96 5.83
N GLN A 80 -7.97 -12.88 5.48
CA GLN A 80 -6.90 -13.59 6.17
C GLN A 80 -5.90 -12.56 6.69
N ILE A 81 -5.06 -12.97 7.62
CA ILE A 81 -4.01 -12.12 8.18
C ILE A 81 -2.68 -12.83 8.03
N SER A 82 -1.67 -12.05 7.64
CA SER A 82 -0.28 -12.49 7.66
C SER A 82 0.51 -11.57 8.57
N SER A 83 1.19 -12.15 9.56
CA SER A 83 1.95 -11.41 10.58
C SER A 83 3.45 -11.52 10.35
N HIS A 84 4.21 -10.61 10.98
CA HIS A 84 5.67 -10.62 10.99
C HIS A 84 6.30 -10.49 9.61
N ASN A 85 5.76 -9.61 8.78
CA ASN A 85 6.29 -9.35 7.46
C ASN A 85 7.22 -8.15 7.46
N HIS A 86 8.19 -8.15 6.54
CA HIS A 86 9.04 -6.99 6.27
C HIS A 86 8.39 -6.17 5.16
N LEU A 87 8.03 -4.94 5.48
CA LEU A 87 7.47 -3.99 4.51
C LEU A 87 8.50 -2.88 4.27
N GLN A 88 8.73 -2.54 3.01
CA GLN A 88 9.66 -1.48 2.64
C GLN A 88 9.07 -0.62 1.53
N LEU A 89 9.06 0.68 1.75
CA LEU A 89 8.72 1.70 0.74
C LEU A 89 9.92 2.62 0.60
N GLY A 90 10.62 2.56 -0.55
CA GLY A 90 11.89 3.26 -0.69
C GLY A 90 12.86 2.82 0.40
N SER A 91 13.36 3.77 1.18
CA SER A 91 14.23 3.49 2.33
C SER A 91 13.48 3.38 3.67
N TRP A 92 12.16 3.60 3.67
CA TRP A 92 11.34 3.41 4.87
C TRP A 92 11.04 1.93 5.06
N LYS A 93 11.17 1.43 6.29
CA LYS A 93 11.00 0.01 6.60
C LYS A 93 10.20 -0.20 7.87
N ASN A 94 9.41 -1.28 7.86
CA ASN A 94 8.84 -1.87 9.06
C ASN A 94 9.12 -3.37 8.99
N THR A 95 9.85 -3.89 9.97
CA THR A 95 10.30 -5.30 9.96
C THR A 95 9.35 -6.26 10.66
N ASP A 96 8.24 -5.77 11.19
CA ASP A 96 7.24 -6.60 11.88
C ASP A 96 5.85 -6.06 11.56
N PHE A 97 5.43 -6.23 10.30
CA PHE A 97 4.21 -5.65 9.78
C PHE A 97 3.13 -6.70 9.54
N ASN A 98 1.91 -6.39 9.94
CA ASN A 98 0.75 -7.26 9.74
C ASN A 98 0.00 -6.83 8.47
N LEU A 99 -0.26 -7.80 7.61
CA LEU A 99 -0.97 -7.60 6.35
C LEU A 99 -2.34 -8.25 6.42
N VAL A 100 -3.34 -7.54 5.93
CA VAL A 100 -4.67 -8.10 5.68
C VAL A 100 -4.70 -8.66 4.27
N ILE A 101 -5.27 -9.82 4.08
CA ILE A 101 -5.39 -10.46 2.78
C ILE A 101 -6.88 -10.56 2.45
N PHE A 102 -7.27 -10.03 1.31
CA PHE A 102 -8.65 -10.14 0.85
C PHE A 102 -8.75 -10.06 -0.67
N ASP A 103 -9.95 -10.24 -1.19
CA ASP A 103 -10.19 -10.28 -2.62
C ASP A 103 -10.08 -8.88 -3.25
N LEU A 104 -9.09 -8.69 -4.11
CA LEU A 104 -8.87 -7.46 -4.86
C LEU A 104 -9.42 -7.54 -6.30
N SER A 105 -10.20 -8.54 -6.63
CA SER A 105 -10.67 -8.71 -8.01
C SER A 105 -11.45 -7.50 -8.53
N HIS A 106 -12.28 -6.88 -7.72
CA HIS A 106 -13.01 -5.67 -8.11
C HIS A 106 -12.08 -4.51 -8.46
N VAL A 107 -11.05 -4.30 -7.64
CA VAL A 107 -10.07 -3.25 -7.88
C VAL A 107 -9.32 -3.52 -9.18
N ASN A 108 -8.83 -4.74 -9.36
CA ASN A 108 -8.04 -5.11 -10.53
C ASN A 108 -8.87 -5.14 -11.82
N GLU A 109 -10.13 -5.53 -11.75
CA GLU A 109 -11.03 -5.45 -12.89
C GLU A 109 -11.28 -3.99 -13.32
N ALA A 110 -11.49 -3.10 -12.36
CA ALA A 110 -11.64 -1.67 -12.65
C ALA A 110 -10.39 -1.10 -13.30
N LEU A 111 -9.20 -1.42 -12.78
CA LEU A 111 -7.94 -0.99 -13.38
C LEU A 111 -7.78 -1.53 -14.80
N LYS A 112 -8.06 -2.80 -15.01
CA LYS A 112 -7.94 -3.47 -16.31
C LYS A 112 -8.86 -2.86 -17.36
N SER A 113 -10.08 -2.46 -16.98
CA SER A 113 -11.04 -1.84 -17.89
C SER A 113 -10.53 -0.51 -18.46
N TYR A 114 -9.63 0.17 -17.75
CA TYR A 114 -8.97 1.40 -18.21
C TYR A 114 -7.55 1.13 -18.74
N LYS A 115 -7.22 -0.11 -19.04
CA LYS A 115 -5.89 -0.55 -19.51
C LYS A 115 -4.77 -0.24 -18.52
N ALA A 116 -5.09 -0.09 -17.24
CA ALA A 116 -4.10 0.05 -16.18
C ALA A 116 -3.65 -1.33 -15.71
N LYS A 117 -2.44 -1.41 -15.16
CA LYS A 117 -1.90 -2.67 -14.64
C LYS A 117 -2.60 -3.07 -13.36
N ALA A 118 -2.80 -4.37 -13.18
CA ALA A 118 -3.26 -4.93 -11.92
C ALA A 118 -2.25 -4.66 -10.80
N VAL A 119 -2.74 -4.55 -9.58
CA VAL A 119 -1.90 -4.33 -8.41
C VAL A 119 -1.91 -5.56 -7.50
N HIS A 120 -0.84 -5.73 -6.73
CA HIS A 120 -0.70 -6.81 -5.76
C HIS A 120 -1.46 -6.49 -4.48
N GLY A 121 -1.61 -5.22 -4.15
CA GLY A 121 -2.24 -4.81 -2.91
C GLY A 121 -2.48 -3.31 -2.82
N ILE A 122 -2.82 -2.89 -1.61
CA ILE A 122 -3.14 -1.50 -1.26
C ILE A 122 -2.33 -1.12 -0.03
N ILE A 123 -1.66 0.02 -0.09
CA ILE A 123 -1.00 0.63 1.07
C ILE A 123 -2.03 1.54 1.73
N GLY A 124 -2.39 1.26 2.95
CA GLY A 124 -3.47 1.94 3.66
C GLY A 124 -3.01 2.90 4.75
N ALA A 125 -4.00 3.35 5.53
CA ALA A 125 -3.80 4.35 6.58
C ALA A 125 -2.88 3.84 7.70
N ASP A 126 -2.80 2.55 7.94
CA ASP A 126 -1.90 1.98 8.94
C ASP A 126 -0.44 2.37 8.68
N VAL A 127 0.01 2.26 7.43
CA VAL A 127 1.37 2.69 7.04
C VAL A 127 1.49 4.22 7.13
N LEU A 128 0.49 4.93 6.64
CA LEU A 128 0.52 6.39 6.59
C LEU A 128 0.56 7.01 7.99
N LEU A 129 -0.17 6.44 8.93
CA LEU A 129 -0.16 6.90 10.33
C LEU A 129 1.19 6.57 10.99
N GLU A 130 1.67 5.36 10.83
CA GLU A 130 2.94 4.94 11.41
C GLU A 130 4.11 5.77 10.90
N GLY A 131 4.14 6.04 9.61
CA GLY A 131 5.19 6.83 8.96
C GLY A 131 4.96 8.33 9.03
N LYS A 132 3.94 8.80 9.73
CA LYS A 132 3.59 10.23 9.82
C LYS A 132 3.56 10.88 8.45
N ALA A 133 2.84 10.26 7.52
CA ALA A 133 2.91 10.53 6.10
C ALA A 133 2.49 11.95 5.72
N ILE A 134 3.20 12.49 4.75
CA ILE A 134 2.83 13.72 4.06
C ILE A 134 2.79 13.39 2.58
N ILE A 135 1.64 13.62 1.94
CA ILE A 135 1.46 13.32 0.53
C ILE A 135 1.55 14.62 -0.27
N ASP A 136 2.55 14.68 -1.14
CA ASP A 136 2.74 15.79 -2.07
C ASP A 136 2.20 15.38 -3.45
N TYR A 137 0.96 15.75 -3.71
CA TYR A 137 0.28 15.43 -4.97
C TYR A 137 0.96 16.09 -6.16
N TYR A 138 1.40 17.32 -5.98
CA TYR A 138 1.96 18.11 -7.09
C TYR A 138 3.25 17.50 -7.62
N ASN A 139 4.14 17.08 -6.70
CA ASN A 139 5.44 16.51 -7.08
C ASN A 139 5.46 14.99 -7.14
N HIS A 140 4.36 14.33 -6.80
CA HIS A 140 4.18 12.87 -6.81
C HIS A 140 5.08 12.14 -5.82
N TYR A 141 5.12 12.62 -4.58
CA TYR A 141 5.86 11.96 -3.51
C TYR A 141 5.00 11.76 -2.28
N VAL A 142 5.21 10.63 -1.61
CA VAL A 142 4.81 10.46 -0.21
C VAL A 142 6.07 10.49 0.64
N TYR A 143 6.01 11.26 1.72
CA TYR A 143 7.10 11.36 2.68
C TYR A 143 6.72 10.55 3.90
N LEU A 144 7.64 9.69 4.36
CA LEU A 144 7.47 8.83 5.52
C LEU A 144 8.65 9.03 6.48
N GLN A 145 8.32 9.12 7.76
CA GLN A 145 9.33 9.32 8.81
C GLN A 145 9.59 8.05 9.62
#